data_591951a96750d9802e449082151c9383
#
_entry.id   591951a96750d9802e449082151c9383
#
_cell.length_a   1.000
_cell.length_b   1.000
_cell.length_c   1.000
_cell.angle_alpha   90.00
_cell.angle_beta   90.00
_cell.angle_gamma   90.00
#
_symmetry.space_group_name_H-M   'P 1'
#
loop_
_entity.id
_entity.type
_entity.pdbx_description
1 polymer ?
#
loop_
_entity_poly.entity_id
_entity_poly.type
_entity_poly.pdbx_seq_one_letter_code
_entity_poly.pdbx_strand_id
1 'polypeptide(L)'
;ERDVIQGEGQAYGVELSLRKPRGKVNGWFNYTWSRSLLRSQNEKLADRVNNNQWYPSDFDRPHVLNGTVNFEGDKYNTWSFNFTAQSGRPFTVANSVFALEDINVPIFIERNNARLRPYHRLDFSWKIKYGRNPNRKWVGDWTFTIYNLYSRRNPFNLYYSQRQGAVDSEIFLGSPLGTYELSVMNSPLLAITYNFVFD
;
A
#
# COMPACT_ATOMS: atom_id res chain seq x y z
N GLU A 1 -5.11 -18.62 -28.78
CA GLU A 1 -6.37 -17.82 -28.78
C GLU A 1 -7.48 -18.44 -27.93
N ARG A 2 -7.29 -19.64 -27.34
CA ARG A 2 -8.32 -20.33 -26.56
C ARG A 2 -8.41 -19.93 -25.08
N ASP A 3 -7.44 -19.13 -24.59
CA ASP A 3 -7.30 -18.84 -23.17
C ASP A 3 -7.70 -17.40 -22.78
N VAL A 4 -8.40 -16.68 -23.67
CA VAL A 4 -8.91 -15.34 -23.38
C VAL A 4 -10.33 -15.44 -22.84
N ILE A 5 -10.47 -15.12 -21.54
CA ILE A 5 -11.78 -15.03 -20.88
C ILE A 5 -12.38 -13.67 -21.16
N GLN A 6 -13.58 -13.64 -21.75
CA GLN A 6 -14.32 -12.40 -21.95
C GLN A 6 -14.90 -11.92 -20.62
N GLY A 7 -14.88 -10.60 -20.43
CA GLY A 7 -15.38 -9.99 -19.20
C GLY A 7 -15.71 -8.52 -19.36
N GLU A 8 -16.38 -7.99 -18.37
CA GLU A 8 -16.72 -6.58 -18.24
C GLU A 8 -15.98 -5.98 -17.03
N GLY A 9 -15.66 -4.71 -17.13
CA GLY A 9 -15.11 -3.92 -16.03
C GLY A 9 -15.93 -2.65 -15.82
N GLN A 10 -16.09 -2.27 -14.56
CA GLN A 10 -16.67 -0.97 -14.21
C GLN A 10 -15.82 -0.30 -13.12
N ALA A 11 -15.63 1.02 -13.25
CA ALA A 11 -14.97 1.85 -12.26
C ALA A 11 -15.75 3.14 -12.05
N TYR A 12 -15.91 3.53 -10.79
CA TYR A 12 -16.59 4.77 -10.42
C TYR A 12 -16.10 5.26 -9.05
N GLY A 13 -16.27 6.55 -8.78
CA GLY A 13 -15.81 7.12 -7.53
C GLY A 13 -16.12 8.60 -7.37
N VAL A 14 -15.75 9.13 -6.22
CA VAL A 14 -15.85 10.55 -5.85
C VAL A 14 -14.53 10.98 -5.24
N GLU A 15 -14.05 12.15 -5.63
CA GLU A 15 -12.83 12.75 -5.12
C GLU A 15 -13.15 14.07 -4.41
N LEU A 16 -12.54 14.27 -3.24
CA LEU A 16 -12.55 15.51 -2.49
C LEU A 16 -11.12 16.02 -2.36
N SER A 17 -10.87 17.25 -2.78
CA SER A 17 -9.58 17.93 -2.66
C SER A 17 -9.74 19.24 -1.91
N LEU A 18 -8.96 19.41 -0.85
CA LEU A 18 -8.89 20.63 -0.06
C LEU A 18 -7.47 21.16 -0.08
N ARG A 19 -7.29 22.45 -0.32
CA ARG A 19 -5.97 23.09 -0.36
C ARG A 19 -5.98 24.42 0.34
N LYS A 20 -5.02 24.62 1.24
CA LYS A 20 -4.69 25.90 1.86
C LYS A 20 -3.27 26.30 1.44
N PRO A 21 -3.09 27.18 0.43
CA PRO A 21 -1.78 27.41 -0.19
C PRO A 21 -0.88 28.39 0.60
N ARG A 22 -1.41 29.16 1.56
CA ARG A 22 -0.70 30.25 2.25
C ARG A 22 -0.96 30.26 3.76
N GLY A 23 -0.02 30.88 4.49
CA GLY A 23 -0.08 31.09 5.94
C GLY A 23 0.92 30.23 6.69
N LYS A 24 1.11 30.50 7.98
CA LYS A 24 2.02 29.73 8.86
C LYS A 24 1.72 28.22 8.86
N VAL A 25 0.45 27.89 8.69
CA VAL A 25 -0.03 26.52 8.46
C VAL A 25 -0.62 26.48 7.07
N ASN A 26 -0.02 25.70 6.17
CA ASN A 26 -0.47 25.48 4.81
C ASN A 26 -0.41 23.99 4.46
N GLY A 27 -1.02 23.60 3.37
CA GLY A 27 -1.04 22.19 2.96
C GLY A 27 -2.20 21.82 2.06
N TRP A 28 -2.38 20.54 1.91
CA TRP A 28 -3.47 19.99 1.11
C TRP A 28 -3.90 18.64 1.68
N PHE A 29 -5.12 18.24 1.32
CA PHE A 29 -5.73 16.99 1.69
C PHE A 29 -6.58 16.48 0.53
N ASN A 30 -6.37 15.24 0.12
CA ASN A 30 -7.15 14.56 -0.91
C ASN A 30 -7.73 13.28 -0.35
N TYR A 31 -9.01 13.08 -0.60
CA TYR A 31 -9.70 11.85 -0.30
C TYR A 31 -10.43 11.36 -1.54
N THR A 32 -10.24 10.08 -1.86
CA THR A 32 -10.92 9.40 -2.96
C THR A 32 -11.69 8.22 -2.41
N TRP A 33 -12.98 8.15 -2.70
CA TRP A 33 -13.75 6.95 -2.61
C TRP A 33 -13.99 6.41 -4.01
N SER A 34 -13.60 5.15 -4.27
CA SER A 34 -13.75 4.56 -5.59
C SER A 34 -13.97 3.05 -5.52
N ARG A 35 -14.59 2.52 -6.57
CA ARG A 35 -14.72 1.07 -6.77
C ARG A 35 -14.22 0.72 -8.17
N SER A 36 -13.54 -0.42 -8.26
CA SER A 36 -13.11 -1.03 -9.52
C SER A 36 -13.48 -2.50 -9.48
N LEU A 37 -14.43 -2.90 -10.30
CA LEU A 37 -15.03 -4.23 -10.29
C LEU A 37 -14.87 -4.88 -11.66
N LEU A 38 -14.78 -6.20 -11.67
CA LEU A 38 -14.72 -7.05 -12.85
C LEU A 38 -15.81 -8.12 -12.79
N ARG A 39 -16.24 -8.58 -13.94
CA ARG A 39 -17.17 -9.70 -14.07
C ARG A 39 -16.82 -10.50 -15.33
N SER A 40 -16.72 -11.82 -15.23
CA SER A 40 -16.65 -12.67 -16.42
C SER A 40 -18.06 -12.85 -17.05
N GLN A 41 -18.10 -13.08 -18.36
CA GLN A 41 -19.34 -13.33 -19.10
C GLN A 41 -19.15 -14.58 -19.95
N ASN A 42 -19.08 -15.75 -19.30
CA ASN A 42 -18.84 -17.00 -19.99
C ASN A 42 -20.00 -17.98 -19.78
N GLU A 43 -20.44 -18.59 -20.85
CA GLU A 43 -21.51 -19.62 -20.80
C GLU A 43 -20.99 -20.90 -20.19
N LYS A 44 -19.74 -21.30 -20.54
CA LYS A 44 -19.12 -22.51 -20.05
C LYS A 44 -18.75 -22.36 -18.58
N LEU A 45 -19.16 -23.32 -17.76
CA LEU A 45 -18.91 -23.31 -16.31
C LEU A 45 -17.42 -23.23 -15.97
N ALA A 46 -16.56 -23.91 -16.74
CA ALA A 46 -15.12 -23.94 -16.53
C ALA A 46 -14.44 -22.57 -16.75
N ASP A 47 -15.05 -21.68 -17.54
CA ASP A 47 -14.49 -20.38 -17.89
C ASP A 47 -15.09 -19.26 -17.00
N ARG A 48 -15.98 -19.60 -16.07
CA ARG A 48 -16.62 -18.61 -15.17
C ARG A 48 -15.70 -18.26 -14.02
N VAL A 49 -15.37 -16.99 -13.89
CA VAL A 49 -14.70 -16.46 -12.70
C VAL A 49 -15.77 -15.97 -11.73
N ASN A 50 -15.70 -16.39 -10.45
CA ASN A 50 -16.65 -16.03 -9.41
C ASN A 50 -18.13 -16.22 -9.82
N ASN A 51 -18.43 -17.30 -10.56
CA ASN A 51 -19.77 -17.61 -11.06
C ASN A 51 -20.41 -16.48 -11.89
N ASN A 52 -19.61 -15.71 -12.65
CA ASN A 52 -20.04 -14.55 -13.41
C ASN A 52 -20.60 -13.40 -12.52
N GLN A 53 -20.27 -13.37 -11.24
CA GLN A 53 -20.63 -12.27 -10.35
C GLN A 53 -19.57 -11.17 -10.37
N TRP A 54 -19.97 -9.94 -9.99
CA TRP A 54 -19.03 -8.84 -9.84
C TRP A 54 -18.09 -9.09 -8.67
N TYR A 55 -16.78 -8.97 -8.91
CA TYR A 55 -15.75 -9.08 -7.90
C TYR A 55 -14.75 -7.90 -7.99
N PRO A 56 -14.08 -7.54 -6.90
CA PRO A 56 -13.10 -6.46 -6.91
C PRO A 56 -11.94 -6.76 -7.87
N SER A 57 -11.52 -5.79 -8.68
CA SER A 57 -10.27 -5.88 -9.43
C SER A 57 -9.07 -5.83 -8.49
N ASP A 58 -7.88 -6.23 -8.95
CA ASP A 58 -6.64 -6.17 -8.17
C ASP A 58 -6.28 -4.74 -7.71
N PHE A 59 -6.86 -3.73 -8.36
CA PHE A 59 -6.65 -2.30 -8.10
C PHE A 59 -7.75 -1.66 -7.24
N ASP A 60 -8.80 -2.41 -6.88
CA ASP A 60 -9.93 -1.87 -6.11
C ASP A 60 -9.50 -1.47 -4.69
N ARG A 61 -9.38 -0.17 -4.46
CA ARG A 61 -9.08 0.44 -3.16
C ARG A 61 -10.16 1.44 -2.80
N PRO A 62 -11.21 1.01 -2.09
CA PRO A 62 -12.37 1.85 -1.81
C PRO A 62 -12.06 3.20 -1.19
N HIS A 63 -11.03 3.29 -0.37
CA HIS A 63 -10.66 4.53 0.28
C HIS A 63 -9.17 4.81 0.08
N VAL A 64 -8.86 5.99 -0.45
CA VAL A 64 -7.48 6.51 -0.56
C VAL A 64 -7.48 7.92 0.01
N LEU A 65 -6.57 8.17 0.95
CA LEU A 65 -6.39 9.45 1.62
C LEU A 65 -4.92 9.84 1.56
N ASN A 66 -4.66 11.06 1.09
CA ASN A 66 -3.33 11.66 1.09
C ASN A 66 -3.42 13.07 1.61
N GLY A 67 -2.45 13.48 2.41
CA GLY A 67 -2.43 14.84 2.92
C GLY A 67 -1.04 15.27 3.34
N THR A 68 -0.79 16.56 3.19
CA THR A 68 0.43 17.23 3.65
C THR A 68 0.04 18.46 4.44
N VAL A 69 0.64 18.61 5.61
CA VAL A 69 0.51 19.81 6.44
C VAL A 69 1.91 20.35 6.70
N ASN A 70 2.13 21.60 6.37
CA ASN A 70 3.38 22.32 6.61
C ASN A 70 3.16 23.39 7.68
N PHE A 71 4.10 23.47 8.61
CA PHE A 71 4.18 24.51 9.61
C PHE A 71 5.43 25.36 9.35
N GLU A 72 5.23 26.62 9.02
CA GLU A 72 6.29 27.60 8.88
C GLU A 72 6.55 28.22 10.26
N GLY A 73 7.56 27.71 10.99
CA GLY A 73 7.90 28.20 12.33
C GLY A 73 8.48 29.61 12.29
N ASP A 74 9.47 29.79 11.44
CA ASP A 74 10.11 31.07 11.15
C ASP A 74 10.60 31.10 9.70
N LYS A 75 11.36 32.16 9.31
CA LYS A 75 11.90 32.29 7.93
C LYS A 75 12.92 31.19 7.57
N TYR A 76 13.40 30.42 8.53
CA TYR A 76 14.43 29.40 8.34
C TYR A 76 13.89 27.97 8.50
N ASN A 77 12.88 27.77 9.33
CA ASN A 77 12.42 26.44 9.72
C ASN A 77 11.02 26.14 9.18
N THR A 78 10.90 25.00 8.51
CA THR A 78 9.61 24.44 8.07
C THR A 78 9.53 22.98 8.52
N TRP A 79 8.43 22.62 9.18
CA TRP A 79 8.08 21.25 9.52
C TRP A 79 6.95 20.77 8.63
N SER A 80 7.10 19.59 8.07
CA SER A 80 6.10 18.98 7.18
C SER A 80 5.71 17.62 7.67
N PHE A 81 4.41 17.33 7.68
CA PHE A 81 3.84 16.03 7.94
C PHE A 81 3.13 15.55 6.69
N ASN A 82 3.51 14.38 6.18
CA ASN A 82 2.87 13.74 5.05
C ASN A 82 2.18 12.47 5.53
N PHE A 83 0.89 12.39 5.32
CA PHE A 83 0.09 11.23 5.68
C PHE A 83 -0.52 10.59 4.45
N THR A 84 -0.39 9.27 4.35
CA THR A 84 -1.03 8.45 3.32
C THR A 84 -1.77 7.32 3.99
N ALA A 85 -3.01 7.09 3.60
CA ALA A 85 -3.77 5.90 4.00
C ALA A 85 -4.57 5.37 2.82
N GLN A 86 -4.71 4.05 2.72
CA GLN A 86 -5.50 3.41 1.68
C GLN A 86 -6.04 2.07 2.15
N SER A 87 -7.22 1.71 1.65
CA SER A 87 -7.79 0.38 1.84
C SER A 87 -6.85 -0.70 1.33
N GLY A 88 -6.85 -1.84 1.97
CA GLY A 88 -6.11 -3.00 1.51
C GLY A 88 -6.52 -3.41 0.10
N ARG A 89 -5.55 -3.77 -0.73
CA ARG A 89 -5.82 -4.32 -2.05
C ARG A 89 -6.49 -5.69 -1.93
N PRO A 90 -7.37 -6.05 -2.87
CA PRO A 90 -7.89 -7.40 -2.97
C PRO A 90 -6.78 -8.41 -3.25
N PHE A 91 -6.99 -9.61 -2.77
CA PHE A 91 -6.16 -10.76 -3.13
C PHE A 91 -7.00 -12.04 -3.01
N THR A 92 -6.49 -13.11 -3.61
CA THR A 92 -7.15 -14.40 -3.59
C THR A 92 -6.60 -15.27 -2.47
N VAL A 93 -7.47 -15.71 -1.57
CA VAL A 93 -7.16 -16.74 -0.58
C VAL A 93 -7.72 -18.09 -1.03
N ALA A 94 -7.02 -19.16 -0.64
CA ALA A 94 -7.52 -20.50 -0.86
C ALA A 94 -8.82 -20.73 -0.05
N ASN A 95 -9.83 -21.24 -0.72
CA ASN A 95 -11.12 -21.59 -0.10
C ASN A 95 -11.02 -22.92 0.68
N SER A 96 -10.14 -23.81 0.24
CA SER A 96 -9.88 -25.09 0.88
C SER A 96 -8.47 -25.58 0.58
N VAL A 97 -8.05 -26.60 1.30
CA VAL A 97 -6.76 -27.25 1.10
C VAL A 97 -7.02 -28.73 0.85
N PHE A 98 -6.44 -29.26 -0.19
CA PHE A 98 -6.47 -30.68 -0.52
C PHE A 98 -5.12 -31.31 -0.16
N ALA A 99 -5.15 -32.37 0.65
CA ALA A 99 -3.94 -33.09 1.00
C ALA A 99 -3.72 -34.22 -0.04
N LEU A 100 -2.57 -34.17 -0.71
CA LEU A 100 -2.10 -35.20 -1.63
C LEU A 100 -0.76 -35.72 -1.12
N GLU A 101 -0.75 -36.96 -0.61
CA GLU A 101 0.41 -37.53 0.09
C GLU A 101 0.87 -36.55 1.21
N ASP A 102 2.09 -36.06 1.17
CA ASP A 102 2.66 -35.14 2.16
C ASP A 102 2.59 -33.66 1.76
N ILE A 103 1.85 -33.32 0.67
CA ILE A 103 1.76 -31.99 0.13
C ILE A 103 0.33 -31.44 0.31
N ASN A 104 0.23 -30.26 0.89
CA ASN A 104 -1.02 -29.50 0.97
C ASN A 104 -1.15 -28.59 -0.26
N VAL A 105 -2.14 -28.89 -1.11
CA VAL A 105 -2.43 -28.14 -2.32
C VAL A 105 -3.59 -27.16 -2.04
N PRO A 106 -3.37 -25.84 -2.14
CA PRO A 106 -4.45 -24.87 -1.97
C PRO A 106 -5.40 -24.88 -3.16
N ILE A 107 -6.71 -24.84 -2.90
CA ILE A 107 -7.76 -24.74 -3.92
C ILE A 107 -8.35 -23.35 -3.90
N PHE A 108 -8.33 -22.69 -5.04
CA PHE A 108 -8.85 -21.35 -5.25
C PHE A 108 -10.14 -21.42 -6.08
N ILE A 109 -11.28 -21.10 -5.49
CA ILE A 109 -12.59 -21.12 -6.16
C ILE A 109 -12.98 -19.70 -6.58
N GLU A 110 -12.71 -18.73 -5.72
CA GLU A 110 -13.07 -17.33 -5.94
C GLU A 110 -11.84 -16.45 -6.05
N ARG A 111 -11.83 -15.54 -7.02
CA ARG A 111 -10.79 -14.55 -7.20
C ARG A 111 -11.09 -13.31 -6.36
N ASN A 112 -10.05 -12.74 -5.73
CA ASN A 112 -10.14 -11.51 -4.94
C ASN A 112 -11.19 -11.55 -3.82
N ASN A 113 -11.31 -12.71 -3.17
CA ASN A 113 -12.26 -13.01 -2.11
C ASN A 113 -11.85 -12.44 -0.73
N ALA A 114 -10.65 -11.87 -0.60
CA ALA A 114 -10.16 -11.25 0.62
C ALA A 114 -9.44 -9.92 0.33
N ARG A 115 -9.10 -9.17 1.39
CA ARG A 115 -8.31 -7.93 1.32
C ARG A 115 -7.16 -7.95 2.30
N LEU A 116 -6.03 -7.40 1.87
CA LEU A 116 -4.93 -7.09 2.78
C LEU A 116 -5.38 -6.10 3.85
N ARG A 117 -4.65 -6.02 4.95
CA ARG A 117 -4.84 -4.97 5.95
C ARG A 117 -4.63 -3.58 5.31
N PRO A 118 -5.35 -2.55 5.78
CA PRO A 118 -5.15 -1.19 5.28
C PRO A 118 -3.70 -0.72 5.44
N TYR A 119 -3.20 -0.07 4.38
CA TYR A 119 -1.92 0.62 4.39
C TYR A 119 -2.09 2.01 4.97
N HIS A 120 -1.20 2.44 5.88
CA HIS A 120 -1.06 3.85 6.20
C HIS A 120 0.35 4.18 6.70
N ARG A 121 0.79 5.40 6.45
CA ARG A 121 2.12 5.89 6.78
C ARG A 121 2.07 7.37 7.10
N LEU A 122 2.80 7.77 8.12
CA LEU A 122 3.08 9.16 8.45
C LEU A 122 4.58 9.41 8.30
N ASP A 123 4.93 10.44 7.53
CA ASP A 123 6.30 10.88 7.36
C ASP A 123 6.44 12.29 7.96
N PHE A 124 7.58 12.55 8.54
CA PHE A 124 7.94 13.86 9.10
C PHE A 124 9.17 14.39 8.39
N SER A 125 9.17 15.68 8.06
CA SER A 125 10.31 16.35 7.48
C SER A 125 10.54 17.70 8.18
N TRP A 126 11.79 17.98 8.47
CA TRP A 126 12.25 19.25 8.99
C TRP A 126 13.23 19.88 7.99
N LYS A 127 12.82 21.01 7.42
CA LYS A 127 13.61 21.77 6.47
C LYS A 127 14.19 23.00 7.14
N ILE A 128 15.52 23.14 7.04
CA ILE A 128 16.29 24.28 7.57
C ILE A 128 16.87 25.03 6.38
N LYS A 129 16.40 26.27 6.18
CA LYS A 129 16.91 27.19 5.16
C LYS A 129 18.01 28.08 5.77
N TYR A 130 19.15 28.18 5.12
CA TYR A 130 20.13 29.14 5.49
C TYR A 130 19.80 30.49 4.84
N GLY A 131 19.88 31.57 5.62
CA GLY A 131 19.74 32.95 5.10
C GLY A 131 20.82 33.25 4.05
N ARG A 132 20.49 34.11 3.09
CA ARG A 132 21.45 34.57 2.08
C ARG A 132 22.61 35.32 2.79
N ASN A 133 23.81 34.76 2.68
CA ASN A 133 25.04 35.41 3.14
C ASN A 133 25.70 36.07 1.92
N PRO A 134 25.92 37.40 1.94
CA PRO A 134 26.52 38.13 0.81
C PRO A 134 27.88 37.56 0.37
N ASN A 135 28.59 36.90 1.29
CA ASN A 135 29.92 36.37 1.03
C ASN A 135 29.90 34.92 0.46
N ARG A 136 28.73 34.34 0.26
CA ARG A 136 28.58 32.99 -0.32
C ARG A 136 27.96 33.10 -1.71
N LYS A 137 28.59 32.39 -2.68
CA LYS A 137 28.10 32.25 -4.07
C LYS A 137 26.95 31.25 -4.23
N TRP A 138 26.47 30.68 -3.13
CA TRP A 138 25.41 29.68 -3.13
C TRP A 138 24.52 29.81 -1.91
N VAL A 139 23.27 29.45 -2.10
CA VAL A 139 22.25 29.35 -1.04
C VAL A 139 21.76 27.92 -0.99
N GLY A 140 21.65 27.37 0.19
CA GLY A 140 21.23 25.99 0.35
C GLY A 140 20.27 25.77 1.52
N ASP A 141 19.66 24.60 1.53
CA ASP A 141 18.82 24.12 2.62
C ASP A 141 19.09 22.65 2.93
N TRP A 142 18.97 22.31 4.20
CA TRP A 142 18.98 20.95 4.69
C TRP A 142 17.58 20.48 4.96
N THR A 143 17.26 19.23 4.59
CA THR A 143 16.00 18.58 4.93
C THR A 143 16.30 17.25 5.61
N PHE A 144 15.85 17.09 6.85
CA PHE A 144 15.88 15.86 7.60
C PHE A 144 14.51 15.22 7.51
N THR A 145 14.43 13.98 7.06
CA THR A 145 13.17 13.27 6.87
C THR A 145 13.17 11.95 7.62
N ILE A 146 12.06 11.65 8.29
CA ILE A 146 11.78 10.37 8.92
C ILE A 146 10.57 9.79 8.19
N TYR A 147 10.79 8.74 7.40
CA TYR A 147 9.70 7.97 6.79
C TYR A 147 9.18 6.94 7.78
N ASN A 148 7.87 6.70 7.73
CA ASN A 148 7.19 5.73 8.59
C ASN A 148 7.40 6.01 10.10
N LEU A 149 7.08 7.23 10.52
CA LEU A 149 7.37 7.77 11.86
C LEU A 149 6.97 6.86 13.02
N TYR A 150 5.88 6.11 12.89
CA TYR A 150 5.38 5.20 13.93
C TYR A 150 5.65 3.70 13.64
N SER A 151 6.62 3.40 12.75
CA SER A 151 7.10 2.02 12.51
C SER A 151 6.01 1.03 12.09
N ARG A 152 5.01 1.47 11.32
CA ARG A 152 3.95 0.56 10.89
C ARG A 152 4.48 -0.48 9.90
N ARG A 153 4.18 -1.74 10.19
CA ARG A 153 4.40 -2.84 9.26
C ARG A 153 3.26 -2.89 8.26
N ASN A 154 3.43 -2.20 7.14
CA ASN A 154 2.45 -2.17 6.07
C ASN A 154 2.54 -3.43 5.23
N PRO A 155 1.40 -4.09 4.93
CA PRO A 155 1.39 -5.30 4.13
C PRO A 155 1.79 -4.98 2.68
N PHE A 156 2.73 -5.75 2.16
CA PHE A 156 3.14 -5.71 0.76
C PHE A 156 2.50 -6.84 -0.02
N ASN A 157 2.59 -8.06 0.51
CA ASN A 157 2.04 -9.26 -0.12
C ASN A 157 1.74 -10.33 0.92
N LEU A 158 1.01 -11.37 0.51
CA LEU A 158 0.82 -12.59 1.26
C LEU A 158 1.45 -13.76 0.52
N TYR A 159 1.96 -14.71 1.26
CA TYR A 159 2.41 -15.99 0.72
C TYR A 159 1.96 -17.14 1.61
N TYR A 160 1.81 -18.29 1.00
CA TYR A 160 1.49 -19.53 1.69
C TYR A 160 2.78 -20.28 1.96
N SER A 161 2.95 -20.80 3.17
CA SER A 161 4.06 -21.67 3.51
C SER A 161 3.57 -22.76 4.44
N GLN A 162 4.04 -23.98 4.21
CA GLN A 162 3.93 -25.04 5.20
C GLN A 162 4.96 -24.78 6.30
N ARG A 163 4.53 -24.82 7.54
CA ARG A 163 5.45 -24.75 8.67
C ARG A 163 6.29 -26.02 8.66
N GLN A 164 7.54 -25.94 8.24
CA GLN A 164 8.51 -26.98 8.52
C GLN A 164 8.64 -27.06 10.03
N GLY A 165 8.12 -28.11 10.63
CA GLY A 165 8.30 -28.40 12.04
C GLY A 165 9.78 -28.47 12.35
N ALA A 166 10.19 -27.92 13.50
CA ALA A 166 11.48 -28.22 14.09
C ALA A 166 11.67 -29.74 14.12
N VAL A 167 12.84 -30.16 13.70
CA VAL A 167 13.30 -31.53 13.62
C VAL A 167 13.02 -32.24 14.94
N ASP A 168 11.92 -32.95 15.04
CA ASP A 168 11.78 -34.15 15.86
C ASP A 168 10.66 -35.00 15.26
N SER A 169 11.12 -36.08 14.71
CA SER A 169 10.53 -37.27 14.20
C SER A 169 9.13 -37.64 14.71
N GLU A 170 8.12 -36.97 14.20
CA GLU A 170 6.83 -37.62 13.88
C GLU A 170 6.30 -36.85 12.68
N ILE A 171 6.19 -37.56 11.54
CA ILE A 171 5.60 -37.03 10.32
C ILE A 171 4.12 -36.76 10.63
N PHE A 172 3.82 -35.52 11.04
CA PHE A 172 2.46 -35.05 11.06
C PHE A 172 2.03 -34.86 9.60
N LEU A 173 1.37 -35.84 9.06
CA LEU A 173 0.50 -35.73 7.90
C LEU A 173 -0.44 -34.56 8.12
N GLY A 174 -0.13 -33.42 7.46
CA GLY A 174 -0.97 -32.24 7.51
C GLY A 174 -0.45 -31.08 8.37
N SER A 175 0.82 -30.67 8.22
CA SER A 175 1.21 -29.34 8.68
C SER A 175 0.29 -28.29 8.06
N PRO A 176 -0.45 -27.48 8.86
CA PRO A 176 -1.40 -26.54 8.29
C PRO A 176 -0.68 -25.55 7.39
N LEU A 177 -1.26 -25.31 6.21
CA LEU A 177 -0.79 -24.26 5.31
C LEU A 177 -1.00 -22.91 5.99
N GLY A 178 0.09 -22.28 6.42
CA GLY A 178 0.07 -20.96 7.05
C GLY A 178 0.05 -19.85 6.00
N THR A 179 -0.73 -18.81 6.26
CA THR A 179 -0.69 -17.57 5.46
C THR A 179 0.17 -16.54 6.17
N TYR A 180 1.20 -16.06 5.50
CA TYR A 180 2.17 -15.12 6.05
C TYR A 180 2.10 -13.79 5.30
N GLU A 181 2.12 -12.70 6.05
CA GLU A 181 2.14 -11.36 5.50
C GLU A 181 3.57 -10.84 5.37
N LEU A 182 3.96 -10.49 4.15
CA LEU A 182 5.24 -9.83 3.88
C LEU A 182 5.09 -8.33 4.07
N SER A 183 5.95 -7.72 4.88
CA SER A 183 6.09 -6.27 5.03
C SER A 183 7.51 -5.85 4.69
N VAL A 184 7.67 -4.87 3.80
CA VAL A 184 8.98 -4.43 3.31
C VAL A 184 9.61 -3.39 4.24
N MET A 185 8.79 -2.46 4.77
CA MET A 185 9.27 -1.40 5.66
C MET A 185 8.77 -1.66 7.09
N ASN A 186 9.67 -2.09 7.97
CA ASN A 186 9.35 -2.49 9.34
C ASN A 186 9.80 -1.48 10.40
N SER A 187 10.58 -0.47 10.01
CA SER A 187 11.18 0.54 10.90
C SER A 187 11.14 1.92 10.24
N PRO A 188 11.33 3.01 11.01
CA PRO A 188 11.54 4.32 10.45
C PRO A 188 12.79 4.34 9.57
N LEU A 189 12.72 5.04 8.45
CA LEU A 189 13.87 5.28 7.58
C LEU A 189 14.24 6.75 7.68
N LEU A 190 15.50 7.02 8.03
CA LEU A 190 16.05 8.36 8.11
C LEU A 190 16.66 8.75 6.76
N ALA A 191 16.38 9.96 6.31
CA ALA A 191 16.98 10.55 5.12
C ALA A 191 17.43 11.98 5.39
N ILE A 192 18.56 12.35 4.80
CA ILE A 192 19.11 13.71 4.86
C ILE A 192 19.33 14.17 3.42
N THR A 193 18.77 15.33 3.08
CA THR A 193 18.90 15.92 1.76
C THR A 193 19.49 17.33 1.90
N TYR A 194 20.45 17.64 1.07
CA TYR A 194 20.99 18.99 0.93
C TYR A 194 20.72 19.52 -0.48
N ASN A 195 19.99 20.63 -0.57
CA ASN A 195 19.73 21.32 -1.83
C ASN A 195 20.53 22.62 -1.85
N PHE A 196 21.09 22.97 -2.97
CA PHE A 196 21.82 24.23 -3.15
C PHE A 196 21.61 24.80 -4.54
N VAL A 197 21.68 26.13 -4.61
CA VAL A 197 21.60 26.89 -5.86
C VAL A 197 22.80 27.83 -5.87
N PHE A 198 23.52 27.87 -6.98
CA PHE A 198 24.55 28.85 -7.26
C PHE A 198 23.89 30.10 -7.82
N ASP A 199 24.33 31.30 -7.33
CA ASP A 199 23.99 32.61 -7.90
C ASP A 199 25.00 33.00 -8.97
#